data_7fad56287d932fae79f0f5f81c4bbb72
#
_entry.id   7fad56287d932fae79f0f5f81c4bbb72
#
_cell.length_a   1.000
_cell.length_b   1.000
_cell.length_c   1.000
_cell.angle_alpha   90.00
_cell.angle_beta   90.00
_cell.angle_gamma   90.00
#
_symmetry.space_group_name_H-M   'P 1'
#
loop_
_entity.id
_entity.type
_entity.pdbx_description
1 polymer ?
#
loop_
_entity_poly.entity_id
_entity_poly.type
_entity_poly.pdbx_seq_one_letter_code
_entity_poly.pdbx_strand_id
1 'polypeptide(L)'
;YIYKVAAPLSRQEVEWILDGKYEFLLRSSYRLCREFYIECVCNMMRPRVIVDYEREPWIMDEGTVRITFDTDVRAAVGSYDIFDSTLPALSVLEPGKLIMEVKFTELLPQILRNLLPPQAEEFTAVSKYVLCYEKTRYMNGFEYWYDTQGRMIR
;
A
#
# COMPACT_ATOMS: atom_id res chain seq x y z
N TYR A 1 -12.08 -17.58 -1.85
CA TYR A 1 -11.96 -16.56 -2.91
C TYR A 1 -11.80 -15.20 -2.26
N ILE A 2 -10.79 -14.43 -2.69
CA ILE A 2 -10.58 -13.05 -2.26
C ILE A 2 -11.16 -12.14 -3.33
N TYR A 3 -12.19 -11.36 -2.98
CA TYR A 3 -12.75 -10.35 -3.87
C TYR A 3 -12.13 -9.00 -3.55
N LYS A 4 -11.71 -8.29 -4.60
CA LYS A 4 -11.28 -6.89 -4.50
C LYS A 4 -12.43 -6.00 -4.92
N VAL A 5 -12.81 -5.07 -4.04
CA VAL A 5 -13.78 -4.02 -4.33
C VAL A 5 -13.05 -2.69 -4.37
N ALA A 6 -13.39 -1.84 -5.33
CA ALA A 6 -12.79 -0.52 -5.47
C ALA A 6 -13.88 0.55 -5.52
N ALA A 7 -13.59 1.71 -4.95
CA ALA A 7 -14.40 2.90 -5.09
C ALA A 7 -13.50 4.05 -5.53
N PRO A 8 -13.84 4.80 -6.60
CA PRO A 8 -13.07 5.96 -7.03
C PRO A 8 -13.22 7.10 -6.02
N LEU A 9 -12.13 7.84 -5.84
CA LEU A 9 -12.12 9.08 -5.08
C LEU A 9 -11.50 10.18 -5.94
N SER A 10 -12.05 11.37 -5.90
CA SER A 10 -11.45 12.57 -6.48
C SER A 10 -10.29 13.06 -5.61
N ARG A 11 -9.40 13.88 -6.18
CA ARG A 11 -8.31 14.52 -5.43
C ARG A 11 -8.84 15.26 -4.19
N GLN A 12 -9.91 16.03 -4.34
CA GLN A 12 -10.53 16.77 -3.24
C GLN A 12 -11.03 15.86 -2.12
N GLU A 13 -11.60 14.70 -2.47
CA GLU A 13 -12.04 13.72 -1.47
C GLU A 13 -10.87 13.08 -0.73
N VAL A 14 -9.75 12.84 -1.42
CA VAL A 14 -8.51 12.38 -0.76
C VAL A 14 -7.97 13.46 0.20
N GLU A 15 -7.94 14.72 -0.21
CA GLU A 15 -7.56 15.84 0.66
C GLU A 15 -8.46 15.92 1.91
N TRP A 16 -9.77 15.73 1.76
CA TRP A 16 -10.68 15.66 2.91
C TRP A 16 -10.38 14.49 3.84
N ILE A 17 -10.01 13.33 3.30
CA ILE A 17 -9.60 12.18 4.11
C ILE A 17 -8.34 12.52 4.91
N LEU A 18 -7.36 13.15 4.29
CA LEU A 18 -6.12 13.59 4.94
C LEU A 18 -6.38 14.61 6.05
N ASP A 19 -7.38 15.49 5.84
CA ASP A 19 -7.82 16.48 6.84
C ASP A 19 -8.72 15.87 7.94
N GLY A 20 -9.04 14.58 7.88
CA GLY A 20 -9.95 13.95 8.85
C GLY A 20 -11.43 14.27 8.65
N LYS A 21 -11.83 14.76 7.49
CA LYS A 21 -13.21 15.11 7.12
C LYS A 21 -13.86 13.94 6.38
N TYR A 22 -14.50 13.02 7.08
CA TYR A 22 -14.97 11.75 6.53
C TYR A 22 -16.46 11.73 6.13
N GLU A 23 -17.27 12.75 6.48
CA GLU A 23 -18.74 12.74 6.36
C GLU A 23 -19.21 12.56 4.91
N PHE A 24 -18.45 12.99 3.92
CA PHE A 24 -18.78 12.82 2.50
C PHE A 24 -18.87 11.34 2.09
N LEU A 25 -18.08 10.47 2.74
CA LEU A 25 -18.09 9.02 2.48
C LEU A 25 -19.46 8.38 2.72
N LEU A 26 -20.25 8.93 3.66
CA LEU A 26 -21.61 8.45 3.93
C LEU A 26 -22.59 8.73 2.78
N ARG A 27 -22.31 9.76 1.98
CA ARG A 27 -23.14 10.17 0.84
C ARG A 27 -22.76 9.45 -0.46
N SER A 28 -21.67 8.68 -0.45
CA SER A 28 -21.23 7.93 -1.61
C SER A 28 -22.21 6.81 -1.97
N SER A 29 -22.40 6.56 -3.26
CA SER A 29 -23.14 5.41 -3.77
C SER A 29 -22.40 4.09 -3.54
N TYR A 30 -21.10 4.14 -3.31
CA TYR A 30 -20.26 2.96 -3.08
C TYR A 30 -20.35 2.49 -1.62
N ARG A 31 -20.79 1.24 -1.42
CA ARG A 31 -20.82 0.62 -0.08
C ARG A 31 -19.47 0.68 0.62
N LEU A 32 -18.37 0.47 -0.14
CA LEU A 32 -17.01 0.50 0.38
C LEU A 32 -16.66 1.84 1.06
N CYS A 33 -17.17 2.97 0.56
CA CYS A 33 -16.94 4.27 1.19
C CYS A 33 -17.56 4.35 2.58
N ARG A 34 -18.76 3.78 2.78
CA ARG A 34 -19.42 3.73 4.10
C ARG A 34 -18.67 2.81 5.06
N GLU A 35 -18.18 1.67 4.58
CA GLU A 35 -17.33 0.78 5.37
C GLU A 35 -16.03 1.49 5.77
N PHE A 36 -15.40 2.19 4.84
CA PHE A 36 -14.20 2.97 5.12
C PHE A 36 -14.44 4.12 6.12
N TYR A 37 -15.62 4.78 6.06
CA TYR A 37 -16.02 5.76 7.08
C TYR A 37 -16.00 5.15 8.48
N ILE A 38 -16.58 3.95 8.64
CA ILE A 38 -16.61 3.25 9.94
C ILE A 38 -15.17 2.97 10.41
N GLU A 39 -14.30 2.49 9.53
CA GLU A 39 -12.89 2.27 9.87
C GLU A 39 -12.18 3.55 10.32
N CYS A 40 -12.43 4.68 9.64
CA CYS A 40 -11.83 5.96 9.99
C CYS A 40 -12.34 6.52 11.33
N VAL A 41 -13.65 6.35 11.63
CA VAL A 41 -14.28 6.97 12.81
C VAL A 41 -14.22 6.05 14.03
N CYS A 42 -14.58 4.76 13.85
CA CYS A 42 -14.68 3.82 14.97
C CYS A 42 -13.33 3.16 15.28
N ASN A 43 -12.55 2.81 14.26
CA ASN A 43 -11.27 2.13 14.40
C ASN A 43 -10.06 3.06 14.24
N MET A 44 -10.31 4.36 14.09
CA MET A 44 -9.28 5.39 13.97
C MET A 44 -8.25 5.09 12.87
N MET A 45 -8.71 4.51 11.74
CA MET A 45 -7.85 4.27 10.59
C MET A 45 -7.33 5.59 10.04
N ARG A 46 -6.02 5.68 9.84
CA ARG A 46 -5.33 6.89 9.36
C ARG A 46 -4.26 6.53 8.33
N PRO A 47 -3.91 7.43 7.41
CA PRO A 47 -2.73 7.30 6.58
C PRO A 47 -1.48 7.12 7.47
N ARG A 48 -0.58 6.22 7.07
CA ARG A 48 0.62 5.92 7.84
C ARG A 48 1.90 6.00 7.03
N VAL A 49 1.81 5.70 5.74
CA VAL A 49 2.95 5.74 4.83
C VAL A 49 2.46 5.78 3.39
N ILE A 50 3.19 6.48 2.54
CA ILE A 50 3.07 6.35 1.09
C ILE A 50 4.15 5.37 0.65
N VAL A 51 3.72 4.32 -0.06
CA VAL A 51 4.60 3.30 -0.64
C VAL A 51 4.73 3.56 -2.12
N ASP A 52 5.94 3.84 -2.56
CA ASP A 52 6.29 4.06 -3.95
C ASP A 52 7.22 2.95 -4.45
N TYR A 53 7.04 2.47 -5.68
CA TYR A 53 7.89 1.44 -6.28
C TYR A 53 7.67 1.35 -7.78
N GLU A 54 8.67 0.86 -8.50
CA GLU A 54 8.54 0.50 -9.90
C GLU A 54 8.10 -0.96 -10.03
N ARG A 55 7.14 -1.24 -10.92
CA ARG A 55 6.63 -2.59 -11.14
C ARG A 55 6.71 -3.01 -12.59
N GLU A 56 7.35 -4.14 -12.81
CA GLU A 56 7.36 -4.84 -14.09
C GLU A 56 6.53 -6.13 -13.99
N PRO A 57 5.34 -6.19 -14.64
CA PRO A 57 4.49 -7.37 -14.63
C PRO A 57 4.74 -8.26 -15.86
N TRP A 58 4.80 -9.56 -15.64
CA TRP A 58 4.83 -10.60 -16.66
C TRP A 58 3.62 -11.50 -16.50
N ILE A 59 2.92 -11.79 -17.60
CA ILE A 59 1.72 -12.62 -17.60
C ILE A 59 1.94 -13.78 -18.56
N MET A 60 1.56 -14.97 -18.13
CA MET A 60 1.51 -16.17 -18.93
C MET A 60 0.09 -16.72 -18.86
N ASP A 61 -0.56 -16.88 -20.02
CA ASP A 61 -1.95 -17.35 -20.10
C ASP A 61 -2.09 -18.79 -19.61
N GLU A 62 -1.11 -19.65 -19.89
CA GLU A 62 -1.06 -21.00 -19.37
C GLU A 62 -0.90 -20.97 -17.83
N GLY A 63 -1.88 -21.55 -17.14
CA GLY A 63 -1.92 -21.61 -15.68
C GLY A 63 -2.27 -20.27 -15.01
N THR A 64 -2.70 -19.25 -15.78
CA THR A 64 -3.02 -17.91 -15.24
C THR A 64 -1.93 -17.37 -14.31
N VAL A 65 -0.68 -17.52 -14.74
CA VAL A 65 0.48 -17.09 -13.94
C VAL A 65 0.75 -15.61 -14.16
N ARG A 66 0.98 -14.91 -13.07
CA ARG A 66 1.49 -13.54 -13.07
C ARG A 66 2.71 -13.44 -12.18
N ILE A 67 3.83 -13.02 -12.76
CA ILE A 67 5.06 -12.69 -12.06
C ILE A 67 5.20 -11.18 -12.08
N THR A 68 5.49 -10.56 -10.93
CA THR A 68 5.79 -9.14 -10.84
C THR A 68 7.13 -8.95 -10.18
N PHE A 69 7.93 -8.06 -10.74
CA PHE A 69 9.18 -7.59 -10.13
C PHE A 69 8.94 -6.16 -9.63
N ASP A 70 9.06 -5.98 -8.34
CA ASP A 70 8.94 -4.68 -7.70
C ASP A 70 10.35 -4.20 -7.31
N THR A 71 10.80 -3.14 -7.96
CA THR A 71 12.11 -2.53 -7.77
C THR A 71 11.96 -1.14 -7.17
N ASP A 72 13.05 -0.58 -6.67
CA ASP A 72 13.12 0.76 -6.10
C ASP A 72 11.98 1.06 -5.10
N VAL A 73 11.74 0.11 -4.19
CA VAL A 73 10.71 0.28 -3.17
C VAL A 73 11.12 1.37 -2.20
N ARG A 74 10.29 2.41 -2.12
CA ARG A 74 10.57 3.62 -1.34
C ARG A 74 9.40 3.97 -0.42
N ALA A 75 9.69 4.62 0.68
CA ALA A 75 8.73 5.20 1.59
C ALA A 75 8.85 6.72 1.56
N ALA A 76 7.77 7.43 1.22
CA ALA A 76 7.77 8.89 1.27
C ALA A 76 7.73 9.40 2.71
N VAL A 77 8.35 10.56 2.95
CA VAL A 77 8.43 11.22 4.24
C VAL A 77 7.96 12.67 4.16
N GLY A 78 7.46 13.20 5.27
CA GLY A 78 7.09 14.60 5.41
C GLY A 78 5.63 14.93 5.11
N SER A 79 4.93 14.13 4.30
CA SER A 79 3.51 14.32 4.01
C SER A 79 2.85 13.01 3.58
N TYR A 80 1.52 12.98 3.61
CA TYR A 80 0.69 11.89 3.07
C TYR A 80 -0.05 12.29 1.78
N ASP A 81 0.31 13.42 1.16
CA ASP A 81 -0.25 13.81 -0.14
C ASP A 81 0.33 12.94 -1.26
N ILE A 82 -0.43 11.95 -1.69
CA ILE A 82 -0.04 11.02 -2.78
C ILE A 82 0.08 11.70 -4.14
N PHE A 83 -0.35 12.95 -4.28
CA PHE A 83 -0.27 13.72 -5.52
C PHE A 83 0.96 14.64 -5.57
N ASP A 84 1.69 14.75 -4.48
CA ASP A 84 2.95 15.51 -4.44
C ASP A 84 4.12 14.63 -4.88
N SER A 85 4.54 14.79 -6.13
CA SER A 85 5.67 14.05 -6.71
C SER A 85 7.05 14.52 -6.21
N THR A 86 7.09 15.58 -5.40
CA THR A 86 8.34 16.17 -4.88
C THR A 86 8.70 15.67 -3.49
N LEU A 87 7.86 14.84 -2.88
CA LEU A 87 8.11 14.31 -1.54
C LEU A 87 9.45 13.55 -1.48
N PRO A 88 10.27 13.82 -0.49
CA PRO A 88 11.45 13.01 -0.23
C PRO A 88 11.03 11.55 0.03
N ALA A 89 11.78 10.61 -0.54
CA ALA A 89 11.52 9.19 -0.37
C ALA A 89 12.80 8.44 0.02
N LEU A 90 12.66 7.50 0.94
CA LEU A 90 13.76 6.67 1.43
C LEU A 90 13.65 5.28 0.82
N SER A 91 14.74 4.78 0.25
CA SER A 91 14.82 3.39 -0.18
C SER A 91 14.63 2.44 1.01
N VAL A 92 13.80 1.43 0.82
CA VAL A 92 13.45 0.46 1.85
C VAL A 92 14.21 -0.85 1.68
N LEU A 93 14.52 -1.19 0.44
CA LEU A 93 15.33 -2.35 0.12
C LEU A 93 16.82 -1.99 0.09
N GLU A 94 17.66 -2.96 0.36
CA GLU A 94 19.10 -2.84 0.13
C GLU A 94 19.41 -2.67 -1.37
N PRO A 95 20.51 -1.99 -1.73
CA PRO A 95 20.91 -1.83 -3.12
C PRO A 95 20.98 -3.17 -3.87
N GLY A 96 20.38 -3.23 -5.06
CA GLY A 96 20.35 -4.42 -5.91
C GLY A 96 19.31 -5.47 -5.52
N LYS A 97 18.53 -5.28 -4.45
CA LYS A 97 17.43 -6.17 -4.10
C LYS A 97 16.13 -5.72 -4.76
N LEU A 98 15.28 -6.71 -5.06
CA LEU A 98 13.93 -6.53 -5.60
C LEU A 98 12.97 -7.51 -4.90
N ILE A 99 11.67 -7.25 -5.02
CA ILE A 99 10.64 -8.18 -4.57
C ILE A 99 10.03 -8.83 -5.80
N MET A 100 10.17 -10.16 -5.90
CA MET A 100 9.47 -10.94 -6.91
C MET A 100 8.22 -11.58 -6.29
N GLU A 101 7.06 -11.36 -6.90
CA GLU A 101 5.80 -11.99 -6.49
C GLU A 101 5.31 -12.89 -7.62
N VAL A 102 5.08 -14.17 -7.32
CA VAL A 102 4.54 -15.15 -8.26
C VAL A 102 3.12 -15.52 -7.83
N LYS A 103 2.15 -15.26 -8.70
CA LYS A 103 0.73 -15.64 -8.51
C LYS A 103 0.31 -16.59 -9.60
N PHE A 104 -0.38 -17.65 -9.22
CA PHE A 104 -0.97 -18.61 -10.16
C PHE A 104 -2.28 -19.16 -9.55
N THR A 105 -3.19 -19.61 -10.40
CA THR A 105 -4.52 -20.06 -9.95
C THR A 105 -4.59 -21.56 -9.76
N GLU A 106 -4.06 -22.34 -10.68
CA GLU A 106 -4.17 -23.80 -10.67
C GLU A 106 -2.82 -24.46 -10.42
N LEU A 107 -1.92 -24.33 -11.37
CA LEU A 107 -0.62 -24.98 -11.36
C LEU A 107 0.44 -24.04 -11.91
N LEU A 108 1.58 -23.98 -11.25
CA LEU A 108 2.75 -23.30 -11.79
C LEU A 108 3.39 -24.19 -12.87
N PRO A 109 3.42 -23.78 -14.16
CA PRO A 109 4.02 -24.55 -15.22
C PRO A 109 5.47 -24.96 -14.93
N GLN A 110 5.87 -26.15 -15.35
CA GLN A 110 7.21 -26.69 -15.08
C GLN A 110 8.33 -25.79 -15.63
N ILE A 111 8.08 -25.17 -16.80
CA ILE A 111 9.04 -24.23 -17.38
C ILE A 111 9.34 -23.05 -16.44
N LEU A 112 8.31 -22.51 -15.81
CA LEU A 112 8.49 -21.41 -14.84
C LEU A 112 9.18 -21.89 -13.56
N ARG A 113 8.86 -23.10 -13.09
CA ARG A 113 9.56 -23.67 -11.93
C ARG A 113 11.05 -23.82 -12.17
N ASN A 114 11.43 -24.18 -13.42
CA ASN A 114 12.83 -24.35 -13.80
C ASN A 114 13.56 -23.00 -13.98
N LEU A 115 12.82 -21.94 -14.30
CA LEU A 115 13.37 -20.59 -14.48
C LEU A 115 13.48 -19.83 -13.15
N LEU A 116 12.63 -20.15 -12.18
CA LEU A 116 12.70 -19.51 -10.88
C LEU A 116 14.00 -19.95 -10.17
N PRO A 117 14.73 -18.98 -9.57
CA PRO A 117 15.98 -19.31 -8.89
C PRO A 117 15.70 -20.35 -7.80
N PRO A 118 16.41 -21.49 -7.76
CA PRO A 118 16.26 -22.48 -6.70
C PRO A 118 16.71 -21.97 -5.33
N GLN A 119 17.36 -20.85 -5.31
CA GLN A 119 17.87 -20.12 -4.16
C GLN A 119 17.34 -18.69 -4.16
N ALA A 120 16.02 -18.50 -4.30
CA ALA A 120 15.45 -17.23 -3.86
C ALA A 120 15.84 -17.08 -2.39
N GLU A 121 16.63 -16.06 -2.08
CA GLU A 121 17.34 -15.94 -0.79
C GLU A 121 16.39 -15.96 0.41
N GLU A 122 15.10 -15.63 0.22
CA GLU A 122 14.06 -15.77 1.25
C GLU A 122 12.70 -15.98 0.62
N PHE A 123 12.08 -17.14 0.84
CA PHE A 123 10.64 -17.32 0.69
C PHE A 123 9.96 -16.74 1.92
N THR A 124 9.54 -15.49 1.85
CA THR A 124 8.89 -14.82 2.97
C THR A 124 7.64 -14.08 2.54
N ALA A 125 6.71 -13.91 3.46
CA ALA A 125 5.57 -13.03 3.26
C ALA A 125 6.03 -11.57 3.40
N VAL A 126 6.36 -10.93 2.28
CA VAL A 126 6.79 -9.53 2.25
C VAL A 126 5.61 -8.60 2.12
N SER A 127 5.41 -7.72 3.09
CA SER A 127 4.51 -6.59 2.99
C SER A 127 5.29 -5.30 2.77
N LYS A 128 5.19 -4.72 1.57
CA LYS A 128 5.80 -3.40 1.27
C LYS A 128 5.34 -2.33 2.25
N TYR A 129 4.05 -2.38 2.64
CA TYR A 129 3.53 -1.46 3.64
C TYR A 129 4.30 -1.56 4.95
N VAL A 130 4.49 -2.78 5.48
CA VAL A 130 5.21 -2.98 6.75
C VAL A 130 6.64 -2.49 6.64
N LEU A 131 7.37 -2.87 5.58
CA LEU A 131 8.73 -2.43 5.34
C LEU A 131 8.85 -0.89 5.31
N CYS A 132 7.96 -0.23 4.55
CA CYS A 132 7.95 1.22 4.43
C CYS A 132 7.57 1.89 5.76
N TYR A 133 6.56 1.37 6.44
CA TYR A 133 6.14 1.90 7.73
C TYR A 133 7.24 1.78 8.78
N GLU A 134 7.88 0.63 8.91
CA GLU A 134 8.99 0.43 9.86
C GLU A 134 10.17 1.36 9.57
N LYS A 135 10.47 1.60 8.29
CA LYS A 135 11.55 2.50 7.88
C LYS A 135 11.28 3.96 8.27
N THR A 136 10.02 4.40 8.21
CA THR A 136 9.66 5.82 8.34
C THR A 136 8.87 6.17 9.60
N ARG A 137 8.47 5.20 10.43
CA ARG A 137 7.62 5.42 11.60
C ARG A 137 8.13 6.48 12.57
N TYR A 138 9.44 6.68 12.68
CA TYR A 138 10.04 7.70 13.53
C TYR A 138 10.25 9.04 12.83
N MET A 139 10.13 9.10 11.50
CA MET A 139 10.36 10.29 10.70
C MET A 139 9.07 11.01 10.34
N ASN A 140 7.99 10.25 10.09
CA ASN A 140 6.66 10.80 9.79
C ASN A 140 5.94 11.31 11.03
N GLY A 141 6.64 11.41 12.15
CA GLY A 141 6.15 11.87 13.44
C GLY A 141 5.09 10.92 14.00
N PHE A 142 5.06 10.73 15.31
CA PHE A 142 3.79 10.45 15.95
C PHE A 142 3.02 11.77 15.86
N GLU A 143 2.26 11.98 14.77
CA GLU A 143 1.25 13.02 14.77
C GLU A 143 0.28 12.62 15.87
N TYR A 144 0.37 13.32 16.97
CA TYR A 144 -0.62 13.24 18.03
C TYR A 144 -1.90 13.79 17.43
N TRP A 145 -2.84 12.90 17.12
CA TRP A 145 -4.13 13.31 16.61
C TRP A 145 -4.89 13.96 17.75
N TYR A 146 -5.31 15.17 17.51
CA TYR A 146 -6.17 15.88 18.44
C TYR A 146 -7.62 15.68 18.02
N ASP A 147 -8.51 15.43 19.00
CA ASP A 147 -9.95 15.44 18.75
C ASP A 147 -10.43 16.86 18.41
N THR A 148 -11.71 16.98 18.03
CA THR A 148 -12.33 18.29 17.73
C THR A 148 -12.30 19.28 18.88
N GLN A 149 -11.89 18.86 20.07
CA GLN A 149 -11.74 19.67 21.28
C GLN A 149 -10.26 19.92 21.64
N GLY A 150 -9.32 19.53 20.76
CA GLY A 150 -7.89 19.71 20.97
C GLY A 150 -7.27 18.75 21.99
N ARG A 151 -7.91 17.62 22.29
CA ARG A 151 -7.36 16.60 23.19
C ARG A 151 -6.59 15.56 22.39
N MET A 152 -5.39 15.22 22.88
CA MET A 152 -4.51 14.23 22.29
C MET A 152 -5.15 12.83 22.34
N ILE A 153 -5.32 12.21 21.17
CA ILE A 153 -5.75 10.81 21.02
C ILE A 153 -4.48 9.98 20.78
N ARG A 154 -4.21 9.04 21.68
CA ARG A 154 -3.09 8.10 21.57
C ARG A 154 -3.48 6.87 20.76
#